data_01dc29985e143a575b6d406cfcc815e7
#
_entry.id   01dc29985e143a575b6d406cfcc815e7
#
_cell.length_a   1.000
_cell.length_b   1.000
_cell.length_c   1.000
_cell.angle_alpha   90.00
_cell.angle_beta   90.00
_cell.angle_gamma   90.00
#
_symmetry.space_group_name_H-M   'P 1'
#
loop_
_entity.id
_entity.type
_entity.pdbx_description
1 polymer ?
#
loop_
_entity_poly.entity_id
_entity_poly.type
_entity_poly.pdbx_seq_one_letter_code
_entity_poly.pdbx_strand_id
1 'polypeptide(L)'
;MREITKLMIKEYKLMKLGYDFMGYDITNKSNLSFHHLIVPHRNCKAIGLGEGYLEWNGAILNQNTSHDYLHLIEAKDYDMFLAITSELIDENVKGHLDIDNLRRIHDILECFEREHSNDRSKRGKVLIKQEYMRRRKF
;
A
#
# COMPACT_ATOMS: atom_id res chain seq x y z
N MET A 1 -15.65 -7.55 5.70
CA MET A 1 -14.91 -6.31 5.39
C MET A 1 -15.37 -5.19 6.31
N ARG A 2 -14.45 -4.44 6.85
CA ARG A 2 -14.77 -3.32 7.76
C ARG A 2 -15.47 -2.19 7.02
N GLU A 3 -16.32 -1.46 7.72
CA GLU A 3 -17.08 -0.35 7.14
C GLU A 3 -16.15 0.75 6.60
N ILE A 4 -15.07 1.07 7.33
CA ILE A 4 -14.10 2.08 6.86
C ILE A 4 -13.44 1.65 5.55
N THR A 5 -13.14 0.37 5.38
CA THR A 5 -12.56 -0.14 4.15
C THR A 5 -13.53 0.04 2.97
N LYS A 6 -14.80 -0.31 3.18
CA LYS A 6 -15.84 -0.10 2.17
C LYS A 6 -15.99 1.36 1.79
N LEU A 7 -15.99 2.24 2.78
CA LEU A 7 -16.10 3.68 2.57
C LEU A 7 -14.95 4.19 1.72
N MET A 8 -13.71 3.82 2.05
CA MET A 8 -12.53 4.29 1.32
C MET A 8 -12.47 3.72 -0.10
N ILE A 9 -12.87 2.46 -0.29
CA ILE A 9 -12.97 1.88 -1.64
C ILE A 9 -13.88 2.75 -2.51
N LYS A 10 -15.02 3.17 -1.95
CA LYS A 10 -15.98 4.01 -2.67
C LYS A 10 -15.44 5.41 -2.93
N GLU A 11 -14.91 6.07 -1.91
CA GLU A 11 -14.43 7.46 -2.02
C GLU A 11 -13.26 7.58 -2.98
N TYR A 12 -12.31 6.63 -2.94
CA TYR A 12 -11.16 6.61 -3.83
C TYR A 12 -11.46 5.97 -5.18
N LYS A 13 -12.68 5.46 -5.38
CA LYS A 13 -13.13 4.82 -6.63
C LYS A 13 -12.21 3.68 -7.05
N LEU A 14 -11.76 2.88 -6.09
CA LEU A 14 -10.75 1.85 -6.33
C LEU A 14 -11.20 0.78 -7.31
N MET A 15 -12.49 0.39 -7.27
CA MET A 15 -13.02 -0.61 -8.19
C MET A 15 -13.05 -0.10 -9.63
N LYS A 16 -13.29 1.19 -9.82
CA LYS A 16 -13.28 1.81 -11.14
C LYS A 16 -11.84 1.99 -11.64
N LEU A 17 -10.93 2.41 -10.76
CA LEU A 17 -9.52 2.58 -11.09
C LEU A 17 -8.83 1.25 -11.34
N GLY A 18 -9.23 0.21 -10.61
CA GLY A 18 -8.69 -1.13 -10.78
C GLY A 18 -7.37 -1.40 -10.07
N TYR A 19 -6.92 -0.52 -9.18
CA TYR A 19 -5.70 -0.72 -8.42
C TYR A 19 -5.77 -0.11 -7.03
N ASP A 20 -4.95 -0.64 -6.11
CA ASP A 20 -4.88 -0.18 -4.73
C ASP A 20 -3.90 1.00 -4.56
N PHE A 21 -3.68 1.44 -3.32
CA PHE A 21 -2.85 2.59 -3.01
C PHE A 21 -1.38 2.45 -3.43
N MET A 22 -0.91 1.23 -3.66
CA MET A 22 0.46 0.97 -4.13
C MET A 22 0.52 0.61 -5.62
N GLY A 23 -0.61 0.68 -6.33
CA GLY A 23 -0.66 0.40 -7.75
C GLY A 23 -0.83 -1.07 -8.12
N TYR A 24 -1.13 -1.93 -7.15
CA TYR A 24 -1.43 -3.34 -7.43
C TYR A 24 -2.86 -3.49 -7.93
N ASP A 25 -3.05 -4.38 -8.89
CA ASP A 25 -4.38 -4.62 -9.46
C ASP A 25 -5.37 -5.14 -8.44
N ILE A 26 -6.59 -4.64 -8.55
CA ILE A 26 -7.74 -5.17 -7.84
C ILE A 26 -8.49 -6.08 -8.81
N THR A 27 -8.63 -7.35 -8.44
CA THR A 27 -9.38 -8.35 -9.20
C THR A 27 -10.54 -8.86 -8.37
N ASN A 28 -11.39 -9.71 -8.96
CA ASN A 28 -12.49 -10.34 -8.22
C ASN A 28 -11.99 -11.31 -7.13
N LYS A 29 -10.69 -11.67 -7.16
CA LYS A 29 -10.06 -12.50 -6.12
C LYS A 29 -9.31 -11.67 -5.07
N SER A 30 -9.27 -10.36 -5.21
CA SER A 30 -8.56 -9.48 -4.28
C SER A 30 -9.24 -9.46 -2.92
N ASN A 31 -8.44 -9.50 -1.87
CA ASN A 31 -8.88 -9.29 -0.51
C ASN A 31 -8.29 -7.96 -0.04
N LEU A 32 -9.11 -6.92 -0.03
CA LEU A 32 -8.65 -5.58 0.32
C LEU A 32 -8.69 -5.39 1.83
N SER A 33 -7.63 -4.79 2.36
CA SER A 33 -7.46 -4.57 3.78
C SER A 33 -7.03 -3.13 4.07
N PHE A 34 -7.26 -2.72 5.31
CA PHE A 34 -6.87 -1.41 5.83
C PHE A 34 -5.47 -1.51 6.43
N HIS A 35 -4.55 -0.69 5.93
CA HIS A 35 -3.21 -0.57 6.48
C HIS A 35 -3.10 0.74 7.27
N HIS A 36 -2.69 0.66 8.54
CA HIS A 36 -2.50 1.83 9.40
C HIS A 36 -1.26 2.61 8.97
N LEU A 37 -1.42 3.90 8.67
CA LEU A 37 -0.34 4.74 8.13
C LEU A 37 0.41 5.53 9.19
N ILE A 38 -0.32 6.39 9.91
CA ILE A 38 0.30 7.38 10.82
C ILE A 38 0.46 6.77 12.21
N VAL A 39 -0.62 6.18 12.74
CA VAL A 39 -0.59 5.54 14.06
C VAL A 39 -0.72 4.03 13.86
N PRO A 40 0.33 3.25 14.17
CA PRO A 40 0.26 1.78 14.06
C PRO A 40 -0.87 1.20 14.92
N HIS A 41 -1.48 0.13 14.46
CA HIS A 41 -2.60 -0.51 15.15
C HIS A 41 -2.31 -0.74 16.64
N ARG A 42 -1.11 -1.25 16.94
CA ARG A 42 -0.70 -1.56 18.32
C ARG A 42 -0.66 -0.34 19.26
N ASN A 43 -0.56 0.86 18.71
CA ASN A 43 -0.44 2.11 19.49
C ASN A 43 -1.76 2.87 19.61
N CYS A 44 -2.77 2.52 18.82
CA CYS A 44 -4.00 3.31 18.74
C CYS A 44 -4.76 3.34 20.05
N LYS A 45 -4.86 2.23 20.73
CA LYS A 45 -5.61 2.13 21.99
C LYS A 45 -5.01 3.01 23.08
N ALA A 46 -3.68 3.08 23.16
CA ALA A 46 -2.97 3.82 24.17
C ALA A 46 -3.22 5.34 24.08
N ILE A 47 -3.53 5.84 22.90
CA ILE A 47 -3.75 7.28 22.67
C ILE A 47 -5.22 7.63 22.41
N GLY A 48 -6.14 6.69 22.72
CA GLY A 48 -7.58 6.99 22.67
C GLY A 48 -8.21 6.86 21.28
N LEU A 49 -7.57 6.21 20.34
CA LEU A 49 -8.09 6.03 18.97
C LEU A 49 -8.79 4.70 18.75
N GLY A 50 -9.02 3.91 19.81
CA GLY A 50 -9.59 2.58 19.67
C GLY A 50 -8.67 1.70 18.85
N GLU A 51 -9.20 1.05 17.80
CA GLU A 51 -8.40 0.23 16.90
C GLU A 51 -7.77 1.01 15.75
N GLY A 52 -8.07 2.32 15.64
CA GLY A 52 -7.42 3.19 14.66
C GLY A 52 -7.92 3.06 13.23
N TYR A 53 -9.09 2.47 13.01
CA TYR A 53 -9.69 2.37 11.68
C TYR A 53 -10.39 3.67 11.32
N LEU A 54 -9.58 4.72 11.17
CA LEU A 54 -10.03 6.06 10.85
C LEU A 54 -9.53 6.43 9.46
N GLU A 55 -10.35 7.13 8.69
CA GLU A 55 -10.06 7.43 7.29
C GLU A 55 -8.68 8.09 7.10
N TRP A 56 -8.35 9.05 7.96
CA TRP A 56 -7.07 9.76 7.87
C TRP A 56 -5.86 8.88 8.21
N ASN A 57 -6.08 7.69 8.77
CA ASN A 57 -5.01 6.79 9.23
C ASN A 57 -4.83 5.57 8.34
N GLY A 58 -5.41 5.56 7.14
CA GLY A 58 -5.43 4.33 6.36
C GLY A 58 -5.06 4.43 4.90
N ALA A 59 -4.57 3.32 4.38
CA ALA A 59 -4.46 3.02 2.96
C ALA A 59 -5.11 1.67 2.70
N ILE A 60 -5.76 1.53 1.57
CA ILE A 60 -6.41 0.28 1.18
C ILE A 60 -5.48 -0.49 0.26
N LEU A 61 -5.11 -1.69 0.67
CA LEU A 61 -4.12 -2.52 -0.01
C LEU A 61 -4.67 -3.94 -0.23
N ASN A 62 -4.19 -4.59 -1.29
CA ASN A 62 -4.38 -6.04 -1.45
C ASN A 62 -3.63 -6.77 -0.35
N GLN A 63 -4.33 -7.53 0.49
CA GLN A 63 -3.77 -8.12 1.69
C GLN A 63 -2.60 -9.07 1.40
N ASN A 64 -2.74 -9.93 0.40
CA ASN A 64 -1.76 -10.98 0.13
C ASN A 64 -0.64 -10.57 -0.84
N THR A 65 -0.63 -9.32 -1.30
CA THR A 65 0.41 -8.79 -2.18
C THR A 65 1.00 -7.52 -1.59
N SER A 66 0.46 -6.36 -1.91
CA SER A 66 1.01 -5.07 -1.48
C SER A 66 1.13 -4.93 0.03
N HIS A 67 0.12 -5.36 0.79
CA HIS A 67 0.15 -5.24 2.25
C HIS A 67 1.24 -6.13 2.86
N ASP A 68 1.31 -7.40 2.43
CA ASP A 68 2.34 -8.33 2.89
C ASP A 68 3.74 -7.87 2.49
N TYR A 69 3.87 -7.36 1.27
CA TYR A 69 5.15 -6.86 0.80
C TYR A 69 5.60 -5.62 1.58
N LEU A 70 4.67 -4.73 1.91
CA LEU A 70 4.98 -3.55 2.70
C LEU A 70 5.51 -3.92 4.09
N HIS A 71 4.94 -4.94 4.72
CA HIS A 71 5.45 -5.45 5.99
C HIS A 71 6.83 -6.10 5.86
N LEU A 72 7.11 -6.76 4.73
CA LEU A 72 8.45 -7.28 4.45
C LEU A 72 9.47 -6.13 4.36
N ILE A 73 9.12 -5.06 3.67
CA ILE A 73 9.97 -3.87 3.57
C ILE A 73 10.21 -3.27 4.95
N GLU A 74 9.17 -3.19 5.78
CA GLU A 74 9.29 -2.71 7.15
C GLU A 74 10.35 -3.48 7.94
N ALA A 75 10.38 -4.79 7.77
CA ALA A 75 11.32 -5.65 8.47
C ALA A 75 12.75 -5.59 7.91
N LYS A 76 12.90 -5.34 6.62
CA LYS A 76 14.20 -5.39 5.93
C LYS A 76 14.88 -4.03 5.76
N ASP A 77 14.11 -2.99 5.52
CA ASP A 77 14.62 -1.64 5.24
C ASP A 77 13.61 -0.61 5.74
N TYR A 78 13.77 -0.22 6.99
CA TYR A 78 12.81 0.68 7.64
C TYR A 78 12.77 2.06 6.98
N ASP A 79 13.90 2.55 6.45
CA ASP A 79 13.93 3.85 5.76
C ASP A 79 13.09 3.82 4.48
N MET A 80 13.16 2.73 3.72
CA MET A 80 12.29 2.53 2.56
C MET A 80 10.83 2.42 2.96
N PHE A 81 10.55 1.72 4.05
CA PHE A 81 9.19 1.63 4.59
C PHE A 81 8.64 3.02 4.91
N LEU A 82 9.43 3.88 5.56
CA LEU A 82 9.01 5.25 5.88
C LEU A 82 8.80 6.09 4.62
N ALA A 83 9.65 5.91 3.61
CA ALA A 83 9.50 6.62 2.34
C ALA A 83 8.20 6.24 1.63
N ILE A 84 7.89 4.95 1.57
CA ILE A 84 6.63 4.46 0.98
C ILE A 84 5.43 4.96 1.81
N THR A 85 5.52 4.87 3.14
CA THR A 85 4.47 5.34 4.03
C THR A 85 4.16 6.83 3.79
N SER A 86 5.20 7.65 3.61
CA SER A 86 5.04 9.06 3.29
C SER A 86 4.25 9.27 1.99
N GLU A 87 4.53 8.48 0.96
CA GLU A 87 3.79 8.56 -0.31
C GLU A 87 2.33 8.11 -0.15
N LEU A 88 2.09 7.09 0.67
CA LEU A 88 0.73 6.64 0.94
C LEU A 88 -0.06 7.69 1.75
N ILE A 89 0.59 8.39 2.66
CA ILE A 89 -0.02 9.49 3.40
C ILE A 89 -0.41 10.62 2.44
N ASP A 90 0.45 10.94 1.47
CA ASP A 90 0.15 11.96 0.47
C ASP A 90 -1.09 11.59 -0.35
N GLU A 91 -1.23 10.33 -0.75
CA GLU A 91 -2.45 9.84 -1.42
C GLU A 91 -3.68 9.99 -0.53
N ASN A 92 -3.55 9.63 0.74
CA ASN A 92 -4.64 9.74 1.70
C ASN A 92 -5.09 11.20 1.87
N VAL A 93 -4.15 12.12 2.02
CA VAL A 93 -4.44 13.55 2.17
C VAL A 93 -5.14 14.13 0.94
N LYS A 94 -4.72 13.73 -0.25
CA LYS A 94 -5.34 14.17 -1.50
C LYS A 94 -6.75 13.63 -1.69
N GLY A 95 -7.06 12.47 -1.11
CA GLY A 95 -8.36 11.84 -1.25
C GLY A 95 -8.57 11.15 -2.59
N HIS A 96 -7.50 10.93 -3.37
CA HIS A 96 -7.56 10.19 -4.63
C HIS A 96 -6.16 9.66 -4.97
N LEU A 97 -6.12 8.63 -5.83
CA LEU A 97 -4.86 8.08 -6.32
C LEU A 97 -4.46 8.78 -7.61
N ASP A 98 -3.17 9.11 -7.77
CA ASP A 98 -2.66 9.67 -9.01
C ASP A 98 -1.44 8.91 -9.52
N ILE A 99 -1.24 8.96 -10.83
CA ILE A 99 -0.19 8.19 -11.50
C ILE A 99 1.21 8.65 -11.10
N ASP A 100 1.41 9.91 -10.84
CA ASP A 100 2.73 10.43 -10.47
C ASP A 100 3.15 9.88 -9.12
N ASN A 101 2.22 9.80 -8.17
CA ASN A 101 2.50 9.22 -6.86
C ASN A 101 2.79 7.72 -6.97
N LEU A 102 2.03 7.00 -7.79
CA LEU A 102 2.28 5.59 -8.04
C LEU A 102 3.67 5.35 -8.64
N ARG A 103 4.12 6.22 -9.54
CA ARG A 103 5.47 6.16 -10.09
C ARG A 103 6.53 6.34 -9.03
N ARG A 104 6.34 7.28 -8.11
CA ARG A 104 7.28 7.47 -6.99
C ARG A 104 7.36 6.23 -6.11
N ILE A 105 6.22 5.62 -5.81
CA ILE A 105 6.18 4.37 -5.05
C ILE A 105 6.97 3.28 -5.77
N HIS A 106 6.76 3.12 -7.07
CA HIS A 106 7.49 2.12 -7.85
C HIS A 106 8.99 2.38 -7.89
N ASP A 107 9.42 3.64 -7.97
CA ASP A 107 10.84 3.98 -7.93
C ASP A 107 11.46 3.58 -6.59
N ILE A 108 10.75 3.80 -5.49
CA ILE A 108 11.19 3.38 -4.16
C ILE A 108 11.29 1.86 -4.07
N LEU A 109 10.28 1.16 -4.62
CA LEU A 109 10.27 -0.30 -4.63
C LEU A 109 11.42 -0.88 -5.48
N GLU A 110 11.75 -0.25 -6.59
CA GLU A 110 12.90 -0.66 -7.41
C GLU A 110 14.21 -0.51 -6.64
N CYS A 111 14.37 0.55 -5.88
CA CYS A 111 15.53 0.72 -5.01
C CYS A 111 15.63 -0.41 -3.99
N PHE A 112 14.52 -0.75 -3.35
CA PHE A 112 14.48 -1.85 -2.39
C PHE A 112 14.89 -3.16 -3.05
N GLU A 113 14.34 -3.47 -4.23
CA GLU A 113 14.66 -4.68 -4.95
C GLU A 113 16.15 -4.78 -5.29
N ARG A 114 16.77 -3.67 -5.71
CA ARG A 114 18.21 -3.66 -6.02
C ARG A 114 19.05 -3.93 -4.78
N GLU A 115 18.68 -3.33 -3.64
CA GLU A 115 19.40 -3.49 -2.38
C GLU A 115 19.27 -4.88 -1.80
N HIS A 116 18.17 -5.57 -2.08
CA HIS A 116 17.83 -6.87 -1.51
C HIS A 116 17.74 -7.96 -2.58
N SER A 117 18.52 -7.86 -3.64
CA SER A 117 18.47 -8.76 -4.79
C SER A 117 18.76 -10.22 -4.42
N ASN A 118 19.47 -10.46 -3.33
CA ASN A 118 19.82 -11.80 -2.86
C ASN A 118 18.89 -12.35 -1.78
N ASP A 119 17.88 -11.60 -1.40
CA ASP A 119 16.94 -12.03 -0.38
C ASP A 119 15.97 -13.08 -0.92
N ARG A 120 15.42 -13.91 0.00
CA ARG A 120 14.54 -15.03 -0.35
C ARG A 120 13.15 -14.61 -0.83
N SER A 121 12.82 -13.34 -0.81
CA SER A 121 11.51 -12.83 -1.21
C SER A 121 11.36 -12.68 -2.73
N LYS A 122 11.80 -13.68 -3.48
CA LYS A 122 11.72 -13.68 -4.95
C LYS A 122 10.30 -13.54 -5.46
N ARG A 123 9.35 -14.14 -4.73
CA ARG A 123 7.94 -14.08 -5.13
C ARG A 123 7.39 -12.65 -5.08
N GLY A 124 7.72 -11.92 -4.02
CA GLY A 124 7.33 -10.52 -3.89
C GLY A 124 7.89 -9.66 -5.01
N LYS A 125 9.18 -9.85 -5.34
CA LYS A 125 9.83 -9.14 -6.44
C LYS A 125 9.14 -9.39 -7.77
N VAL A 126 8.83 -10.63 -8.07
CA VAL A 126 8.16 -11.00 -9.33
C VAL A 126 6.79 -10.33 -9.40
N LEU A 127 6.03 -10.37 -8.33
CA LEU A 127 4.71 -9.75 -8.28
C LEU A 127 4.79 -8.24 -8.52
N ILE A 128 5.73 -7.55 -7.87
CA ILE A 128 5.90 -6.11 -8.04
C ILE A 128 6.27 -5.77 -9.48
N LYS A 129 7.22 -6.49 -10.06
CA LYS A 129 7.63 -6.26 -11.45
C LYS A 129 6.48 -6.45 -12.42
N GLN A 130 5.70 -7.52 -12.25
CA GLN A 130 4.55 -7.79 -13.10
C GLN A 130 3.53 -6.66 -13.02
N GLU A 131 3.18 -6.22 -11.81
CA GLU A 131 2.24 -5.12 -11.62
C GLU A 131 2.76 -3.82 -12.22
N TYR A 132 4.02 -3.49 -11.96
CA TYR A 132 4.65 -2.28 -12.47
C TYR A 132 4.66 -2.26 -14.00
N MET A 133 5.09 -3.35 -14.62
CA MET A 133 5.15 -3.46 -16.09
C MET A 133 3.76 -3.32 -16.71
N ARG A 134 2.76 -3.92 -16.10
CA ARG A 134 1.39 -3.82 -16.56
C ARG A 134 0.87 -2.38 -16.47
N ARG A 135 1.16 -1.69 -15.38
CA ARG A 135 0.74 -0.29 -15.17
C ARG A 135 1.37 0.67 -16.16
N ARG A 136 2.61 0.43 -16.55
CA ARG A 136 3.31 1.27 -17.51
C ARG A 136 2.70 1.25 -18.91
N LYS A 137 1.86 0.30 -19.20
CA LYS A 137 1.21 0.17 -20.52
C LYS A 137 -0.02 1.08 -20.69
N PHE A 138 -0.40 1.78 -19.66
CA PHE A 138 -1.54 2.70 -19.71
C PHE A 138 -1.17 4.04 -20.32
#